data_5490afbc738c08f853fffb0de984e67e
#
_entry.id   5490afbc738c08f853fffb0de984e67e
#
_cell.length_a   1.000
_cell.length_b   1.000
_cell.length_c   1.000
_cell.angle_alpha   90.00
_cell.angle_beta   90.00
_cell.angle_gamma   90.00
#
_symmetry.space_group_name_H-M   'P 1'
#
loop_
_entity.id
_entity.type
_entity.pdbx_description
1 polymer ?
#
loop_
_entity_poly.entity_id
_entity_poly.type
_entity_poly.pdbx_seq_one_letter_code
_entity_poly.pdbx_strand_id
1 'polypeptide(L)'
;MIGKCKAIAHGSTALDYIFREGKLGSRLAFHNLCSRDPKTIYEEMKVVSDYNSRCRNKFLRIEIGIAPKDEKRLPVSELMGIAHLFAKRMGLDNHQWVAVTHKDTDNRHIHIIANRISLYGEVYDTTFVSNKAAKVAEEISREKGLTIAKEVKAERKHPKAKANPTREQTKHQIQNVCYTLLEKYKGTGITGHSMFLYELNKNGISIERMKNKQGKVYGLRFSYAEQTFKASEIGREFSYRSLQKNFEISKK
;
A
#
# COMPACT_ATOMS: atom_id res chain seq x y z
N MET A 1 -0.41 -7.18 -16.25
CA MET A 1 -1.11 -7.22 -14.93
C MET A 1 -0.25 -6.57 -13.83
N ILE A 2 -0.86 -6.24 -12.68
CA ILE A 2 -0.17 -5.76 -11.47
C ILE A 2 -0.60 -6.65 -10.31
N GLY A 3 0.35 -7.26 -9.60
CA GLY A 3 0.08 -8.04 -8.39
C GLY A 3 0.50 -7.29 -7.13
N LYS A 4 -0.34 -7.27 -6.11
CA LYS A 4 -0.05 -6.76 -4.76
C LYS A 4 -0.47 -7.79 -3.74
N CYS A 5 0.29 -7.93 -2.66
CA CYS A 5 -0.06 -8.81 -1.54
C CYS A 5 0.36 -8.19 -0.22
N LYS A 6 -0.46 -8.36 0.81
CA LYS A 6 -0.09 -8.02 2.18
C LYS A 6 -0.78 -8.94 3.20
N ALA A 7 -0.11 -9.18 4.33
CA ALA A 7 -0.73 -9.84 5.46
C ALA A 7 -1.65 -8.88 6.23
N ILE A 8 -2.82 -9.37 6.65
CA ILE A 8 -3.84 -8.62 7.39
C ILE A 8 -4.36 -9.43 8.58
N ALA A 9 -4.81 -8.75 9.62
CA ALA A 9 -5.41 -9.38 10.80
C ALA A 9 -6.94 -9.56 10.65
N HIS A 10 -7.61 -8.68 9.88
CA HIS A 10 -9.07 -8.58 9.82
C HIS A 10 -9.62 -9.37 8.62
N GLY A 11 -9.67 -10.69 8.73
CA GLY A 11 -10.15 -11.59 7.67
C GLY A 11 -11.64 -11.43 7.38
N SER A 12 -12.49 -11.36 8.40
CA SER A 12 -13.94 -11.15 8.24
C SER A 12 -14.23 -9.87 7.46
N THR A 13 -13.70 -8.73 7.90
CA THR A 13 -13.88 -7.44 7.18
C THR A 13 -13.37 -7.48 5.73
N ALA A 14 -12.28 -8.24 5.48
CA ALA A 14 -11.75 -8.39 4.13
C ALA A 14 -12.68 -9.23 3.25
N LEU A 15 -13.25 -10.31 3.78
CA LEU A 15 -14.26 -11.12 3.09
C LEU A 15 -15.53 -10.31 2.83
N ASP A 16 -16.07 -9.63 3.84
CA ASP A 16 -17.25 -8.75 3.67
C ASP A 16 -17.02 -7.69 2.59
N TYR A 17 -15.80 -7.15 2.51
CA TYR A 17 -15.44 -6.17 1.49
C TYR A 17 -15.47 -6.76 0.08
N ILE A 18 -14.87 -7.94 -0.14
CA ILE A 18 -14.79 -8.52 -1.49
C ILE A 18 -16.12 -9.10 -1.98
N PHE A 19 -17.01 -9.46 -1.05
CA PHE A 19 -18.37 -9.94 -1.37
C PHE A 19 -19.43 -8.84 -1.32
N ARG A 20 -19.06 -7.58 -1.02
CA ARG A 20 -20.00 -6.49 -0.90
C ARG A 20 -20.89 -6.36 -2.13
N GLU A 21 -22.19 -6.33 -1.91
CA GLU A 21 -23.19 -6.03 -2.93
C GLU A 21 -22.87 -4.70 -3.63
N GLY A 22 -23.03 -4.65 -4.95
CA GLY A 22 -22.65 -3.48 -5.76
C GLY A 22 -21.17 -3.47 -6.22
N LYS A 23 -20.24 -4.15 -5.50
CA LYS A 23 -18.84 -4.29 -5.90
C LYS A 23 -18.53 -5.64 -6.56
N LEU A 24 -19.13 -6.70 -6.03
CA LEU A 24 -18.92 -8.06 -6.52
C LEU A 24 -19.27 -8.17 -8.01
N GLY A 25 -18.29 -8.62 -8.79
CA GLY A 25 -18.47 -9.03 -10.18
C GLY A 25 -18.75 -10.53 -10.26
N SER A 26 -17.72 -11.33 -10.51
CA SER A 26 -17.82 -12.79 -10.61
C SER A 26 -17.11 -13.46 -9.44
N ARG A 27 -17.68 -14.57 -8.95
CA ARG A 27 -17.00 -15.50 -8.05
C ARG A 27 -16.13 -16.41 -8.90
N LEU A 28 -14.82 -16.40 -8.68
CA LEU A 28 -13.87 -17.14 -9.53
C LEU A 28 -13.51 -18.51 -8.96
N ALA A 29 -13.16 -18.57 -7.68
CA ALA A 29 -12.69 -19.81 -7.07
C ALA A 29 -12.90 -19.82 -5.55
N PHE A 30 -13.05 -21.03 -5.03
CA PHE A 30 -13.10 -21.37 -3.61
C PHE A 30 -12.21 -22.59 -3.39
N HIS A 31 -10.98 -22.35 -2.98
CA HIS A 31 -9.98 -23.42 -2.88
C HIS A 31 -9.85 -23.88 -1.42
N ASN A 32 -9.95 -25.20 -1.22
CA ASN A 32 -9.97 -25.82 0.11
C ASN A 32 -11.07 -25.22 1.03
N LEU A 33 -12.21 -24.86 0.45
CA LEU A 33 -13.36 -24.26 1.12
C LEU A 33 -14.65 -24.95 0.67
N CYS A 34 -15.49 -25.34 1.62
CA CYS A 34 -16.83 -25.89 1.38
C CYS A 34 -17.88 -24.78 1.27
N SER A 35 -17.73 -23.73 2.04
CA SER A 35 -18.67 -22.60 2.12
C SER A 35 -18.56 -21.64 0.93
N ARG A 36 -19.64 -20.85 0.74
CA ARG A 36 -19.75 -19.90 -0.39
C ARG A 36 -20.16 -18.49 0.04
N ASP A 37 -20.57 -18.30 1.27
CA ASP A 37 -20.86 -16.97 1.84
C ASP A 37 -19.73 -16.47 2.73
N PRO A 38 -19.53 -15.15 2.84
CA PRO A 38 -18.37 -14.57 3.50
C PRO A 38 -18.25 -14.95 4.99
N LYS A 39 -19.36 -15.10 5.70
CA LYS A 39 -19.37 -15.40 7.14
C LYS A 39 -18.92 -16.84 7.38
N THR A 40 -19.51 -17.79 6.68
CA THR A 40 -19.14 -19.21 6.84
C THR A 40 -17.75 -19.51 6.27
N ILE A 41 -17.31 -18.83 5.20
CA ILE A 41 -15.91 -18.89 4.72
C ILE A 41 -14.96 -18.42 5.83
N TYR A 42 -15.30 -17.33 6.53
CA TYR A 42 -14.47 -16.84 7.64
C TYR A 42 -14.38 -17.86 8.77
N GLU A 43 -15.50 -18.48 9.15
CA GLU A 43 -15.50 -19.50 10.20
C GLU A 43 -14.66 -20.74 9.82
N GLU A 44 -14.77 -21.23 8.56
CA GLU A 44 -13.92 -22.29 8.06
C GLU A 44 -12.43 -21.93 8.12
N MET A 45 -12.08 -20.73 7.64
CA MET A 45 -10.70 -20.24 7.68
C MET A 45 -10.20 -20.06 9.11
N LYS A 46 -11.09 -19.66 10.03
CA LYS A 46 -10.77 -19.47 11.44
C LYS A 46 -10.38 -20.78 12.11
N VAL A 47 -11.11 -21.87 11.86
CA VAL A 47 -10.78 -23.22 12.38
C VAL A 47 -9.34 -23.58 12.06
N VAL A 48 -8.92 -23.43 10.81
CA VAL A 48 -7.54 -23.74 10.38
C VAL A 48 -6.55 -22.72 10.95
N SER A 49 -6.90 -21.43 10.95
CA SER A 49 -5.98 -20.40 11.44
C SER A 49 -5.72 -20.48 12.95
N ASP A 50 -6.60 -21.11 13.71
CA ASP A 50 -6.46 -21.28 15.15
C ASP A 50 -5.42 -22.36 15.52
N TYR A 51 -5.00 -23.21 14.57
CA TYR A 51 -3.84 -24.10 14.76
C TYR A 51 -2.54 -23.33 15.03
N ASN A 52 -2.49 -22.04 14.68
CA ASN A 52 -1.35 -21.19 15.00
C ASN A 52 -1.78 -19.92 15.72
N SER A 53 -1.74 -19.95 17.07
CA SER A 53 -2.11 -18.83 17.93
C SER A 53 -1.09 -17.67 17.91
N ARG A 54 0.19 -17.94 17.57
CA ARG A 54 1.26 -16.93 17.55
C ARG A 54 1.18 -15.98 16.36
N CYS A 55 0.56 -16.41 15.27
CA CYS A 55 0.42 -15.58 14.06
C CYS A 55 -0.66 -14.50 14.26
N ARG A 56 -0.28 -13.23 14.29
CA ARG A 56 -1.23 -12.09 14.44
C ARG A 56 -1.97 -11.76 13.16
N ASN A 57 -1.28 -11.74 12.02
CA ASN A 57 -1.86 -11.42 10.72
C ASN A 57 -2.16 -12.73 9.99
N LYS A 58 -3.32 -13.31 10.29
CA LYS A 58 -3.70 -14.67 9.85
C LYS A 58 -4.16 -14.77 8.39
N PHE A 59 -4.31 -13.64 7.68
CA PHE A 59 -4.83 -13.64 6.31
C PHE A 59 -3.88 -12.93 5.35
N LEU A 60 -3.94 -13.31 4.08
CA LEU A 60 -3.33 -12.59 2.97
C LEU A 60 -4.43 -11.91 2.15
N ARG A 61 -4.25 -10.64 1.87
CA ARG A 61 -5.05 -9.91 0.89
C ARG A 61 -4.20 -9.70 -0.35
N ILE A 62 -4.66 -10.28 -1.45
CA ILE A 62 -4.02 -10.19 -2.77
C ILE A 62 -4.95 -9.42 -3.70
N GLU A 63 -4.38 -8.58 -4.54
CA GLU A 63 -5.07 -7.80 -5.56
C GLU A 63 -4.30 -7.92 -6.87
N ILE A 64 -4.99 -8.37 -7.92
CA ILE A 64 -4.42 -8.54 -9.26
C ILE A 64 -5.17 -7.61 -10.20
N GLY A 65 -4.55 -6.51 -10.59
CA GLY A 65 -5.10 -5.55 -11.54
C GLY A 65 -4.86 -5.99 -12.99
N ILE A 66 -5.92 -5.98 -13.79
CA ILE A 66 -5.90 -6.25 -15.23
C ILE A 66 -5.75 -4.91 -15.98
N ALA A 67 -4.97 -4.89 -17.04
CA ALA A 67 -4.88 -3.69 -17.86
C ALA A 67 -6.14 -3.52 -18.72
N PRO A 68 -6.68 -2.30 -18.92
CA PRO A 68 -7.93 -2.08 -19.66
C PRO A 68 -7.91 -2.69 -21.07
N LYS A 69 -6.79 -2.63 -21.77
CA LYS A 69 -6.65 -3.21 -23.11
C LYS A 69 -6.75 -4.74 -23.15
N ASP A 70 -6.53 -5.42 -22.01
CA ASP A 70 -6.59 -6.87 -21.91
C ASP A 70 -7.98 -7.37 -21.46
N GLU A 71 -8.82 -6.50 -20.88
CA GLU A 71 -10.10 -6.89 -20.28
C GLU A 71 -11.05 -7.60 -21.24
N LYS A 72 -11.14 -7.10 -22.48
CA LYS A 72 -12.01 -7.67 -23.53
C LYS A 72 -11.57 -9.08 -23.94
N ARG A 73 -10.30 -9.43 -23.71
CA ARG A 73 -9.71 -10.72 -24.07
C ARG A 73 -9.81 -11.76 -22.96
N LEU A 74 -10.26 -11.36 -21.77
CA LEU A 74 -10.26 -12.21 -20.57
C LEU A 74 -11.69 -12.49 -20.10
N PRO A 75 -12.35 -13.53 -20.63
CA PRO A 75 -13.61 -14.03 -20.10
C PRO A 75 -13.42 -14.54 -18.66
N VAL A 76 -14.52 -14.81 -17.95
CA VAL A 76 -14.50 -15.25 -16.54
C VAL A 76 -13.67 -16.53 -16.36
N SER A 77 -13.71 -17.45 -17.32
CA SER A 77 -12.90 -18.69 -17.31
C SER A 77 -11.40 -18.43 -17.31
N GLU A 78 -10.94 -17.46 -18.10
CA GLU A 78 -9.52 -17.05 -18.12
C GLU A 78 -9.11 -16.36 -16.81
N LEU A 79 -9.99 -15.52 -16.24
CA LEU A 79 -9.73 -14.90 -14.94
C LEU A 79 -9.66 -15.92 -13.82
N MET A 80 -10.49 -16.96 -13.88
CA MET A 80 -10.41 -18.10 -12.97
C MET A 80 -9.07 -18.84 -13.11
N GLY A 81 -8.64 -19.14 -14.34
CA GLY A 81 -7.34 -19.72 -14.61
C GLY A 81 -6.18 -18.87 -14.10
N ILE A 82 -6.25 -17.55 -14.27
CA ILE A 82 -5.26 -16.59 -13.74
C ILE A 82 -5.24 -16.65 -12.21
N ALA A 83 -6.39 -16.66 -11.53
CA ALA A 83 -6.46 -16.72 -10.08
C ALA A 83 -5.80 -18.00 -9.53
N HIS A 84 -6.11 -19.17 -10.13
CA HIS A 84 -5.51 -20.45 -9.75
C HIS A 84 -4.00 -20.48 -9.99
N LEU A 85 -3.56 -20.06 -11.19
CA LEU A 85 -2.14 -20.03 -11.54
C LEU A 85 -1.35 -19.07 -10.61
N PHE A 86 -1.95 -17.92 -10.29
CA PHE A 86 -1.37 -16.95 -9.38
C PHE A 86 -1.24 -17.53 -7.97
N ALA A 87 -2.31 -18.11 -7.43
CA ALA A 87 -2.30 -18.72 -6.10
C ALA A 87 -1.26 -19.86 -6.03
N LYS A 88 -1.19 -20.72 -7.04
CA LYS A 88 -0.19 -21.78 -7.15
C LYS A 88 1.24 -21.23 -7.13
N ARG A 89 1.57 -20.23 -7.96
CA ARG A 89 2.90 -19.61 -8.01
C ARG A 89 3.25 -18.84 -6.74
N MET A 90 2.26 -18.35 -6.03
CA MET A 90 2.44 -17.82 -4.70
C MET A 90 2.74 -18.92 -3.66
N GLY A 91 2.48 -20.19 -3.95
CA GLY A 91 2.66 -21.31 -3.01
C GLY A 91 1.49 -21.46 -2.05
N LEU A 92 0.26 -21.23 -2.52
CA LEU A 92 -0.97 -21.30 -1.72
C LEU A 92 -1.77 -22.59 -1.94
N ASP A 93 -1.15 -23.65 -2.50
CA ASP A 93 -1.83 -24.91 -2.80
C ASP A 93 -2.44 -25.57 -1.55
N ASN A 94 -1.74 -25.50 -0.41
CA ASN A 94 -2.17 -26.06 0.86
C ASN A 94 -2.89 -25.04 1.76
N HIS A 95 -3.30 -23.90 1.21
CA HIS A 95 -3.99 -22.86 1.94
C HIS A 95 -5.45 -22.76 1.49
N GLN A 96 -6.32 -22.32 2.38
CA GLN A 96 -7.68 -21.96 2.02
C GLN A 96 -7.65 -20.57 1.38
N TRP A 97 -8.33 -20.42 0.24
CA TRP A 97 -8.47 -19.09 -0.36
C TRP A 97 -9.73 -18.98 -1.23
N VAL A 98 -10.22 -17.76 -1.35
CA VAL A 98 -11.33 -17.40 -2.23
C VAL A 98 -10.92 -16.28 -3.17
N ALA A 99 -11.35 -16.35 -4.42
CA ALA A 99 -11.09 -15.34 -5.44
C ALA A 99 -12.39 -14.82 -6.06
N VAL A 100 -12.48 -13.50 -6.20
CA VAL A 100 -13.61 -12.80 -6.86
C VAL A 100 -13.09 -11.69 -7.74
N THR A 101 -13.92 -11.21 -8.68
CA THR A 101 -13.68 -9.95 -9.39
C THR A 101 -14.53 -8.83 -8.79
N HIS A 102 -14.05 -7.59 -8.90
CA HIS A 102 -14.84 -6.39 -8.65
C HIS A 102 -15.20 -5.66 -9.95
N LYS A 103 -16.33 -4.96 -9.94
CA LYS A 103 -16.89 -4.20 -11.06
C LYS A 103 -17.06 -2.70 -10.78
N ASP A 104 -16.61 -2.24 -9.60
CA ASP A 104 -16.81 -0.87 -9.10
C ASP A 104 -15.72 0.12 -9.52
N THR A 105 -14.82 -0.29 -10.39
CA THR A 105 -13.74 0.55 -10.92
C THR A 105 -13.60 0.37 -12.43
N ASP A 106 -13.02 1.39 -13.09
CA ASP A 106 -12.75 1.38 -14.54
C ASP A 106 -11.84 0.23 -15.00
N ASN A 107 -11.10 -0.37 -14.06
CA ASN A 107 -10.19 -1.47 -14.36
C ASN A 107 -10.64 -2.73 -13.61
N ARG A 108 -10.89 -3.81 -14.34
CA ARG A 108 -11.21 -5.10 -13.74
C ARG A 108 -10.03 -5.60 -12.89
N HIS A 109 -10.32 -6.08 -11.70
CA HIS A 109 -9.32 -6.65 -10.82
C HIS A 109 -9.85 -7.88 -10.08
N ILE A 110 -8.91 -8.78 -9.77
CA ILE A 110 -9.19 -9.97 -8.99
C ILE A 110 -8.74 -9.70 -7.56
N HIS A 111 -9.61 -9.98 -6.60
CA HIS A 111 -9.28 -10.03 -5.18
C HIS A 111 -9.18 -11.47 -4.73
N ILE A 112 -8.11 -11.80 -4.00
CA ILE A 112 -7.97 -13.09 -3.33
C ILE A 112 -7.77 -12.82 -1.83
N ILE A 113 -8.58 -13.48 -1.01
CA ILE A 113 -8.35 -13.58 0.43
C ILE A 113 -7.92 -15.01 0.71
N ALA A 114 -6.73 -15.17 1.29
CA ALA A 114 -6.21 -16.49 1.63
C ALA A 114 -5.93 -16.60 3.13
N ASN A 115 -6.12 -17.78 3.67
CA ASN A 115 -5.65 -18.12 5.01
C ASN A 115 -4.12 -18.21 4.97
N ARG A 116 -3.44 -17.47 5.83
CA ARG A 116 -1.98 -17.50 5.94
C ARG A 116 -1.47 -18.77 6.61
N ILE A 117 -2.34 -19.43 7.36
CA ILE A 117 -2.04 -20.72 7.98
C ILE A 117 -2.48 -21.81 6.98
N SER A 118 -1.56 -22.73 6.69
CA SER A 118 -1.85 -23.87 5.80
C SER A 118 -2.75 -24.90 6.50
N LEU A 119 -3.29 -25.84 5.76
CA LEU A 119 -4.06 -26.97 6.31
C LEU A 119 -3.24 -27.84 7.30
N TYR A 120 -1.91 -27.69 7.28
CA TYR A 120 -0.98 -28.38 8.18
C TYR A 120 -0.51 -27.50 9.35
N GLY A 121 -1.07 -26.29 9.54
CA GLY A 121 -0.71 -25.38 10.63
C GLY A 121 0.53 -24.52 10.37
N GLU A 122 1.15 -24.61 9.19
CA GLU A 122 2.34 -23.85 8.83
C GLU A 122 1.99 -22.40 8.51
N VAL A 123 2.85 -21.47 8.93
CA VAL A 123 2.66 -20.03 8.67
C VAL A 123 3.33 -19.65 7.35
N TYR A 124 2.57 -19.15 6.39
CA TYR A 124 3.11 -18.62 5.15
C TYR A 124 4.06 -17.44 5.41
N ASP A 125 5.28 -17.50 4.84
CA ASP A 125 6.24 -16.40 4.96
C ASP A 125 5.81 -15.18 4.13
N THR A 126 5.73 -14.03 4.79
CA THR A 126 5.32 -12.77 4.17
C THR A 126 6.47 -11.80 3.92
N THR A 127 7.71 -12.26 4.09
CA THR A 127 8.92 -11.47 3.76
C THR A 127 8.90 -11.11 2.28
N PHE A 128 8.93 -9.83 1.97
CA PHE A 128 8.82 -9.29 0.59
C PHE A 128 7.64 -9.83 -0.23
N VAL A 129 6.55 -10.26 0.42
CA VAL A 129 5.40 -10.90 -0.24
C VAL A 129 4.80 -10.04 -1.36
N SER A 130 4.80 -8.72 -1.24
CA SER A 130 4.31 -7.83 -2.30
C SER A 130 5.23 -7.84 -3.54
N ASN A 131 6.55 -7.98 -3.34
CA ASN A 131 7.50 -8.13 -4.44
C ASN A 131 7.33 -9.48 -5.15
N LYS A 132 7.11 -10.56 -4.38
CA LYS A 132 6.77 -11.88 -4.92
C LYS A 132 5.49 -11.80 -5.75
N ALA A 133 4.43 -11.18 -5.24
CA ALA A 133 3.17 -10.99 -5.96
C ALA A 133 3.34 -10.21 -7.27
N ALA A 134 4.14 -9.14 -7.26
CA ALA A 134 4.43 -8.35 -8.46
C ALA A 134 5.20 -9.17 -9.51
N LYS A 135 6.18 -9.99 -9.08
CA LYS A 135 6.94 -10.88 -9.96
C LYS A 135 6.04 -11.95 -10.58
N VAL A 136 5.23 -12.62 -9.77
CA VAL A 136 4.27 -13.63 -10.26
C VAL A 136 3.29 -13.03 -11.27
N ALA A 137 2.76 -11.83 -11.03
CA ALA A 137 1.88 -11.14 -11.99
C ALA A 137 2.60 -10.85 -13.31
N GLU A 138 3.88 -10.46 -13.27
CA GLU A 138 4.69 -10.21 -14.47
C GLU A 138 4.92 -11.50 -15.27
N GLU A 139 5.29 -12.60 -14.60
CA GLU A 139 5.51 -13.91 -15.22
C GLU A 139 4.26 -14.42 -15.93
N ILE A 140 3.10 -14.36 -15.26
CA ILE A 140 1.81 -14.76 -15.87
C ILE A 140 1.45 -13.83 -17.04
N SER A 141 1.75 -12.52 -16.93
CA SER A 141 1.51 -11.59 -18.03
C SER A 141 2.32 -11.97 -19.28
N ARG A 142 3.59 -12.33 -19.12
CA ARG A 142 4.46 -12.77 -20.24
C ARG A 142 3.94 -14.04 -20.87
N GLU A 143 3.62 -15.04 -20.08
CA GLU A 143 3.13 -16.34 -20.54
C GLU A 143 1.81 -16.24 -21.33
N LYS A 144 0.89 -15.39 -20.86
CA LYS A 144 -0.42 -15.20 -21.49
C LYS A 144 -0.47 -14.08 -22.54
N GLY A 145 0.66 -13.46 -22.86
CA GLY A 145 0.71 -12.33 -23.81
C GLY A 145 -0.10 -11.13 -23.36
N LEU A 146 -0.17 -10.89 -22.03
CA LEU A 146 -0.89 -9.76 -21.43
C LEU A 146 0.06 -8.59 -21.19
N THR A 147 -0.52 -7.43 -20.99
CA THR A 147 0.20 -6.19 -20.71
C THR A 147 1.09 -6.30 -19.48
N ILE A 148 2.37 -5.99 -19.64
CA ILE A 148 3.35 -5.96 -18.56
C ILE A 148 3.42 -4.55 -17.99
N ALA A 149 3.12 -4.42 -16.69
CA ALA A 149 3.02 -3.11 -16.03
C ALA A 149 4.34 -2.30 -16.06
N LYS A 150 5.49 -2.97 -16.05
CA LYS A 150 6.80 -2.29 -16.14
C LYS A 150 7.04 -1.70 -17.54
N GLU A 151 6.63 -2.40 -18.58
CA GLU A 151 6.77 -1.94 -19.97
C GLU A 151 5.86 -0.74 -20.23
N VAL A 152 4.61 -0.79 -19.78
CA VAL A 152 3.69 0.37 -19.85
C VAL A 152 4.21 1.58 -19.06
N LYS A 153 4.91 1.37 -17.93
CA LYS A 153 5.55 2.48 -17.21
C LYS A 153 6.77 3.03 -17.95
N ALA A 154 7.48 2.20 -18.69
CA ALA A 154 8.62 2.61 -19.50
C ALA A 154 8.16 3.35 -20.79
N GLU A 155 7.10 2.86 -21.43
CA GLU A 155 6.46 3.49 -22.59
C GLU A 155 5.70 4.77 -22.23
N ARG A 156 5.00 4.77 -21.08
CA ARG A 156 4.59 5.98 -20.42
C ARG A 156 5.88 6.65 -19.91
N LYS A 157 6.65 7.24 -20.82
CA LYS A 157 7.26 8.54 -20.52
C LYS A 157 6.05 9.42 -20.15
N HIS A 158 5.60 9.37 -18.88
CA HIS A 158 4.85 10.49 -18.37
C HIS A 158 5.72 11.70 -18.71
N PRO A 159 5.27 12.64 -19.51
CA PRO A 159 5.64 13.98 -19.18
C PRO A 159 5.22 14.01 -17.71
N LYS A 160 6.19 14.12 -16.79
CA LYS A 160 5.95 14.44 -15.37
C LYS A 160 4.88 15.47 -15.45
N ALA A 161 3.64 15.17 -15.01
CA ALA A 161 2.48 16.03 -15.15
C ALA A 161 3.03 17.41 -14.94
N LYS A 162 3.08 18.28 -15.98
CA LYS A 162 4.03 19.39 -16.11
C LYS A 162 4.13 20.02 -14.75
N ALA A 163 5.23 19.74 -14.03
CA ALA A 163 5.30 20.05 -12.61
C ALA A 163 4.99 21.53 -12.61
N ASN A 164 3.88 21.93 -11.97
CA ASN A 164 3.47 23.34 -12.02
C ASN A 164 4.74 24.11 -11.69
N PRO A 165 5.37 24.84 -12.64
CA PRO A 165 6.72 25.38 -12.45
C PRO A 165 6.78 26.21 -11.20
N THR A 166 5.68 26.91 -10.88
CA THR A 166 5.47 27.68 -9.66
C THR A 166 5.49 26.79 -8.41
N ARG A 167 4.86 25.58 -8.46
CA ARG A 167 4.85 24.68 -7.30
C ARG A 167 6.24 24.06 -7.03
N GLU A 168 6.98 23.71 -8.05
CA GLU A 168 8.36 23.20 -7.88
C GLU A 168 9.32 24.30 -7.40
N GLN A 169 9.18 25.51 -7.92
CA GLN A 169 9.96 26.67 -7.43
C GLN A 169 9.67 26.93 -5.95
N THR A 170 8.39 26.99 -5.57
CA THR A 170 7.97 27.18 -4.17
C THR A 170 8.51 26.08 -3.26
N LYS A 171 8.45 24.82 -3.71
CA LYS A 171 9.00 23.68 -2.98
C LYS A 171 10.53 23.84 -2.75
N HIS A 172 11.27 24.19 -3.80
CA HIS A 172 12.72 24.43 -3.69
C HIS A 172 13.05 25.59 -2.76
N GLN A 173 12.27 26.67 -2.76
CA GLN A 173 12.42 27.77 -1.81
C GLN A 173 12.24 27.28 -0.37
N ILE A 174 11.17 26.54 -0.08
CA ILE A 174 10.96 25.93 1.25
C ILE A 174 12.12 25.02 1.62
N GLN A 175 12.57 24.16 0.69
CA GLN A 175 13.69 23.24 0.93
C GLN A 175 14.97 24.01 1.31
N ASN A 176 15.35 25.00 0.54
CA ASN A 176 16.56 25.79 0.79
C ASN A 176 16.53 26.43 2.17
N VAL A 177 15.44 27.10 2.53
CA VAL A 177 15.30 27.72 3.85
C VAL A 177 15.32 26.66 4.95
N CYS A 178 14.58 25.57 4.80
CA CYS A 178 14.52 24.50 5.80
C CYS A 178 15.88 23.85 6.05
N TYR A 179 16.65 23.54 5.00
CA TYR A 179 17.97 22.93 5.15
C TYR A 179 18.97 23.91 5.77
N THR A 180 18.99 25.15 5.33
CA THR A 180 19.87 26.20 5.91
C THR A 180 19.62 26.38 7.42
N LEU A 181 18.34 26.46 7.82
CA LEU A 181 17.97 26.62 9.21
C LEU A 181 18.22 25.35 10.03
N LEU A 182 18.02 24.17 9.44
CA LEU A 182 18.32 22.90 10.11
C LEU A 182 19.81 22.79 10.43
N GLU A 183 20.69 23.07 9.47
CA GLU A 183 22.15 23.07 9.69
C GLU A 183 22.55 24.07 10.78
N LYS A 184 21.94 25.27 10.81
CA LYS A 184 22.21 26.29 11.81
C LYS A 184 21.83 25.88 13.24
N TYR A 185 20.72 25.16 13.40
CA TYR A 185 20.11 24.90 14.73
C TYR A 185 20.12 23.41 15.14
N LYS A 186 20.60 22.50 14.31
CA LYS A 186 20.69 21.08 14.63
C LYS A 186 21.54 20.82 15.88
N GLY A 187 21.04 19.99 16.79
CA GLY A 187 21.74 19.61 18.02
C GLY A 187 21.75 20.67 19.12
N THR A 188 21.04 21.79 18.96
CA THR A 188 21.01 22.88 19.94
C THR A 188 19.83 22.83 20.92
N GLY A 189 19.14 21.70 20.96
CA GLY A 189 18.06 21.42 21.92
C GLY A 189 16.76 22.18 21.65
N ILE A 190 15.98 22.36 22.72
CA ILE A 190 14.66 23.01 22.66
C ILE A 190 14.75 24.45 22.15
N THR A 191 15.78 25.17 22.57
CA THR A 191 16.02 26.57 22.13
C THR A 191 16.23 26.64 20.63
N GLY A 192 17.06 25.73 20.06
CA GLY A 192 17.27 25.66 18.63
C GLY A 192 16.03 25.28 17.86
N HIS A 193 15.23 24.36 18.38
CA HIS A 193 13.94 24.04 17.78
C HIS A 193 12.99 25.25 17.73
N SER A 194 12.93 26.02 18.82
CA SER A 194 12.10 27.23 18.87
C SER A 194 12.60 28.30 17.89
N MET A 195 13.93 28.49 17.80
CA MET A 195 14.55 29.41 16.86
C MET A 195 14.34 28.98 15.41
N PHE A 196 14.45 27.68 15.12
CA PHE A 196 14.14 27.11 13.80
C PHE A 196 12.70 27.45 13.37
N LEU A 197 11.72 27.25 14.25
CA LEU A 197 10.32 27.56 13.95
C LEU A 197 10.08 29.06 13.78
N TYR A 198 10.73 29.89 14.62
CA TYR A 198 10.65 31.34 14.52
C TYR A 198 11.21 31.86 13.19
N GLU A 199 12.41 31.43 12.82
CA GLU A 199 13.05 31.85 11.57
C GLU A 199 12.27 31.32 10.32
N LEU A 200 11.70 30.15 10.38
CA LEU A 200 10.81 29.65 9.30
C LEU A 200 9.62 30.60 9.13
N ASN A 201 8.97 30.97 10.23
CA ASN A 201 7.83 31.89 10.20
C ASN A 201 8.24 33.28 9.67
N LYS A 202 9.39 33.79 10.07
CA LYS A 202 9.97 35.04 9.54
C LYS A 202 10.19 34.98 8.01
N ASN A 203 10.50 33.80 7.47
CA ASN A 203 10.60 33.56 6.03
C ASN A 203 9.24 33.27 5.38
N GLY A 204 8.12 33.45 6.06
CA GLY A 204 6.77 33.23 5.55
C GLY A 204 6.38 31.74 5.46
N ILE A 205 7.18 30.82 6.03
CA ILE A 205 6.91 29.38 6.00
C ILE A 205 6.28 28.98 7.34
N SER A 206 5.05 28.52 7.31
CA SER A 206 4.36 27.98 8.48
C SER A 206 4.41 26.45 8.52
N ILE A 207 4.44 25.89 9.75
CA ILE A 207 4.38 24.45 9.99
C ILE A 207 3.14 24.11 10.81
N GLU A 208 2.35 23.17 10.31
CA GLU A 208 1.17 22.63 10.97
C GLU A 208 1.36 21.15 11.34
N ARG A 209 0.94 20.76 12.54
CA ARG A 209 0.93 19.35 12.98
C ARG A 209 -0.34 18.67 12.50
N MET A 210 -0.19 17.65 11.66
CA MET A 210 -1.31 16.82 11.20
C MET A 210 -1.65 15.80 12.28
N LYS A 211 -2.89 15.83 12.78
CA LYS A 211 -3.40 14.93 13.82
C LYS A 211 -4.45 13.95 13.24
N ASN A 212 -4.48 12.72 13.75
CA ASN A 212 -5.54 11.77 13.45
C ASN A 212 -6.80 12.06 14.31
N LYS A 213 -7.88 11.29 14.11
CA LYS A 213 -9.13 11.42 14.87
C LYS A 213 -8.96 11.25 16.40
N GLN A 214 -7.88 10.62 16.84
CA GLN A 214 -7.52 10.39 18.25
C GLN A 214 -6.56 11.46 18.80
N GLY A 215 -6.31 12.56 18.05
CA GLY A 215 -5.42 13.62 18.44
C GLY A 215 -3.91 13.32 18.29
N LYS A 216 -3.54 12.12 17.85
CA LYS A 216 -2.14 11.72 17.68
C LYS A 216 -1.54 12.37 16.43
N VAL A 217 -0.39 13.04 16.59
CA VAL A 217 0.36 13.63 15.47
C VAL A 217 0.97 12.53 14.60
N TYR A 218 0.66 12.54 13.32
CA TYR A 218 1.19 11.58 12.35
C TYR A 218 2.07 12.21 11.26
N GLY A 219 2.13 13.55 11.18
CA GLY A 219 2.94 14.24 10.19
C GLY A 219 2.98 15.74 10.38
N LEU A 220 3.74 16.41 9.52
CA LEU A 220 3.82 17.86 9.42
C LEU A 220 3.44 18.31 8.02
N ARG A 221 2.86 19.51 7.93
CA ARG A 221 2.54 20.24 6.71
C ARG A 221 3.27 21.57 6.73
N PHE A 222 3.94 21.90 5.63
CA PHE A 222 4.57 23.18 5.40
C PHE A 222 3.71 24.01 4.46
N SER A 223 3.52 25.28 4.76
CA SER A 223 2.73 26.20 3.91
C SER A 223 3.55 27.44 3.62
N TYR A 224 3.55 27.86 2.34
CA TYR A 224 4.20 29.07 1.84
C TYR A 224 3.49 29.55 0.57
N ALA A 225 3.25 30.85 0.44
CA ALA A 225 2.62 31.46 -0.74
C ALA A 225 1.36 30.69 -1.22
N GLU A 226 0.42 30.45 -0.28
CA GLU A 226 -0.86 29.72 -0.50
C GLU A 226 -0.70 28.24 -0.94
N GLN A 227 0.50 27.73 -1.01
CA GLN A 227 0.77 26.34 -1.34
C GLN A 227 1.13 25.54 -0.09
N THR A 228 0.71 24.27 -0.08
CA THR A 228 0.98 23.35 1.02
C THR A 228 1.72 22.12 0.56
N PHE A 229 2.67 21.65 1.37
CA PHE A 229 3.52 20.49 1.12
C PHE A 229 3.57 19.60 2.36
N LYS A 230 3.52 18.30 2.16
CA LYS A 230 3.81 17.36 3.25
C LYS A 230 5.30 17.39 3.57
N ALA A 231 5.67 17.14 4.82
CA ALA A 231 7.07 17.06 5.21
C ALA A 231 7.90 16.09 4.35
N SER A 232 7.30 14.98 3.89
CA SER A 232 7.94 14.01 2.99
C SER A 232 8.24 14.55 1.58
N GLU A 233 7.58 15.63 1.15
CA GLU A 233 7.85 16.31 -0.12
C GLU A 233 9.01 17.30 0.01
N ILE A 234 9.24 17.84 1.22
CA ILE A 234 10.35 18.75 1.52
C ILE A 234 11.64 17.98 1.77
N GLY A 235 11.60 16.99 2.67
CA GLY A 235 12.74 16.10 2.95
C GLY A 235 12.42 15.15 4.10
N ARG A 236 13.12 14.00 4.14
CA ARG A 236 12.92 12.98 5.20
C ARG A 236 13.28 13.52 6.58
N GLU A 237 14.23 14.45 6.64
CA GLU A 237 14.75 15.12 7.83
C GLU A 237 13.69 15.96 8.52
N PHE A 238 12.68 16.44 7.78
CA PHE A 238 11.58 17.27 8.26
C PHE A 238 10.35 16.48 8.68
N SER A 239 10.40 15.13 8.67
CA SER A 239 9.33 14.33 9.27
C SER A 239 9.20 14.66 10.77
N TYR A 240 7.99 14.52 11.34
CA TYR A 240 7.74 14.86 12.75
C TYR A 240 8.76 14.23 13.71
N ARG A 241 9.06 12.94 13.53
CA ARG A 241 10.05 12.22 14.36
C ARG A 241 11.50 12.64 14.08
N SER A 242 11.85 12.82 12.80
CA SER A 242 13.22 13.21 12.44
C SER A 242 13.53 14.61 12.92
N LEU A 243 12.57 15.54 12.81
CA LEU A 243 12.74 16.90 13.27
C LEU A 243 12.96 16.95 14.79
N GLN A 244 12.21 16.17 15.57
CA GLN A 244 12.45 16.06 17.02
C GLN A 244 13.86 15.58 17.33
N LYS A 245 14.32 14.49 16.68
CA LYS A 245 15.68 13.97 16.85
C LYS A 245 16.78 14.95 16.46
N ASN A 246 16.57 15.72 15.40
CA ASN A 246 17.55 16.70 14.94
C ASN A 246 17.84 17.82 15.97
N PHE A 247 16.92 18.05 16.89
CA PHE A 247 17.08 19.03 17.99
C PHE A 247 17.38 18.37 19.36
N GLU A 248 17.45 17.04 19.45
CA GLU A 248 17.93 16.39 20.67
C GLU A 248 19.40 16.74 20.89
N ILE A 249 19.75 17.13 22.11
CA ILE A 249 21.14 17.39 22.49
C ILE A 249 21.84 16.03 22.50
N SER A 250 22.83 15.85 21.64
CA SER A 250 23.71 14.67 21.69
C SER A 250 24.38 14.65 23.06
N LYS A 251 23.97 13.72 23.93
CA LYS A 251 24.74 13.44 25.16
C LYS A 251 26.12 12.95 24.71
N LYS A 252 27.12 13.80 24.86
CA LYS A 252 28.52 13.38 24.80
C LYS A 252 28.87 12.55 26.02
#